data_6f76f57e7ec2b733ba4d5e70869d3ded
#
_entry.id   6f76f57e7ec2b733ba4d5e70869d3ded
#
_cell.length_a   1.000
_cell.length_b   1.000
_cell.length_c   1.000
_cell.angle_alpha   90.00
_cell.angle_beta   90.00
_cell.angle_gamma   90.00
#
_symmetry.space_group_name_H-M   'P 1'
#
loop_
_entity.id
_entity.type
_entity.pdbx_description
1 polymer ?
#
loop_
_entity_poly.entity_id
_entity_poly.type
_entity_poly.pdbx_seq_one_letter_code
_entity_poly.pdbx_strand_id
1 'polypeptide(L)'
;MVNVRQPRDVAQILLSVLFLAIMIVACLWIVQPFILGFAWAGTVVIATWPVLLRLQKIMFGRRSLAVLVMTLLLVMVFIIPIALLVNSIVDGSGPLIKAISSGDMTLPDLAWLNTIPVIGAKLYAGWHNLLDMGGTAIMAKVRPYIGTTTTWFVGQAAHIGRFMVHCALMLLFSALLYWRGEQVAQGIRHFATRLAGVRGDAAVLLAAQAIRAVALGVVVTALVQAVLGSIGLAVSGVPYATLLTVLMILSCLVQLGPLPVLIPAIIWLYWTGDTTWGTVLLVWSGVVGTLDNVIRPMLIRMGADLPLILILSGVIGGLIAFGMIGLF
;
A
#
# COMPACT_ATOMS: atom_id res chain seq x y z
N MET A 1 10.73 68.66 -11.81
CA MET A 1 9.54 67.80 -11.75
C MET A 1 9.64 66.95 -10.51
N VAL A 2 8.89 67.28 -9.46
CA VAL A 2 8.89 66.56 -8.18
C VAL A 2 8.01 65.33 -8.37
N ASN A 3 8.62 64.16 -8.26
CA ASN A 3 7.95 62.89 -8.37
C ASN A 3 7.15 62.66 -7.05
N VAL A 4 5.89 63.09 -7.01
CA VAL A 4 4.98 62.86 -5.88
C VAL A 4 4.67 61.38 -5.86
N ARG A 5 5.41 60.62 -5.02
CA ARG A 5 5.03 59.28 -4.64
C ARG A 5 3.65 59.38 -3.99
N GLN A 6 2.60 58.96 -4.71
CA GLN A 6 1.29 58.76 -4.11
C GLN A 6 1.41 57.82 -2.89
N PRO A 7 0.82 58.22 -1.75
CA PRO A 7 0.79 57.33 -0.61
C PRO A 7 0.03 56.06 -1.05
N ARG A 8 0.76 54.95 -1.06
CA ARG A 8 0.15 53.62 -1.32
C ARG A 8 -0.89 53.40 -0.22
N ASP A 9 -2.15 53.43 -0.60
CA ASP A 9 -3.26 53.13 0.31
C ASP A 9 -2.99 51.78 0.98
N VAL A 10 -2.73 51.82 2.29
CA VAL A 10 -2.45 50.60 3.09
C VAL A 10 -3.59 49.59 2.95
N ALA A 11 -4.82 50.10 2.82
CA ALA A 11 -6.01 49.30 2.55
C ALA A 11 -5.90 48.56 1.22
N GLN A 12 -5.41 49.19 0.17
CA GLN A 12 -5.25 48.55 -1.15
C GLN A 12 -4.17 47.46 -1.15
N ILE A 13 -3.06 47.68 -0.43
CA ILE A 13 -2.03 46.69 -0.25
C ILE A 13 -2.56 45.50 0.55
N LEU A 14 -3.29 45.77 1.66
CA LEU A 14 -3.88 44.74 2.50
C LEU A 14 -4.88 43.88 1.71
N LEU A 15 -5.74 44.53 0.92
CA LEU A 15 -6.73 43.84 0.09
C LEU A 15 -6.08 43.01 -1.00
N SER A 16 -4.99 43.46 -1.62
CA SER A 16 -4.23 42.73 -2.62
C SER A 16 -3.51 41.51 -2.02
N VAL A 17 -2.92 41.65 -0.83
CA VAL A 17 -2.29 40.55 -0.12
C VAL A 17 -3.31 39.51 0.31
N LEU A 18 -4.47 39.97 0.83
CA LEU A 18 -5.56 39.08 1.22
C LEU A 18 -6.11 38.28 0.02
N PHE A 19 -6.35 38.97 -1.10
CA PHE A 19 -6.81 38.34 -2.34
C PHE A 19 -5.79 37.31 -2.84
N LEU A 20 -4.50 37.65 -2.83
CA LEU A 20 -3.43 36.74 -3.22
C LEU A 20 -3.38 35.50 -2.29
N ALA A 21 -3.51 35.71 -0.97
CA ALA A 21 -3.55 34.63 0.01
C ALA A 21 -4.75 33.69 -0.23
N ILE A 22 -5.95 34.25 -0.46
CA ILE A 22 -7.14 33.45 -0.77
C ILE A 22 -6.94 32.66 -2.07
N MET A 23 -6.39 33.28 -3.11
CA MET A 23 -6.08 32.60 -4.39
C MET A 23 -5.10 31.44 -4.18
N ILE A 24 -4.04 31.64 -3.40
CA ILE A 24 -3.07 30.58 -3.10
C ILE A 24 -3.74 29.44 -2.35
N VAL A 25 -4.53 29.74 -1.32
CA VAL A 25 -5.26 28.72 -0.54
C VAL A 25 -6.23 27.95 -1.44
N ALA A 26 -6.99 28.65 -2.29
CA ALA A 26 -7.91 28.03 -3.23
C ALA A 26 -7.19 27.12 -4.23
N CYS A 27 -6.06 27.56 -4.80
CA CYS A 27 -5.23 26.75 -5.68
C CYS A 27 -4.70 25.50 -4.95
N LEU A 28 -4.19 25.64 -3.74
CA LEU A 28 -3.71 24.52 -2.95
C LEU A 28 -4.82 23.52 -2.64
N TRP A 29 -6.01 24.00 -2.34
CA TRP A 29 -7.17 23.15 -2.08
C TRP A 29 -7.61 22.35 -3.31
N ILE A 30 -7.62 22.99 -4.49
CA ILE A 30 -7.93 22.32 -5.77
C ILE A 30 -6.85 21.28 -6.13
N VAL A 31 -5.58 21.57 -5.85
CA VAL A 31 -4.45 20.68 -6.17
C VAL A 31 -4.29 19.54 -5.16
N GLN A 32 -4.84 19.69 -3.94
CA GLN A 32 -4.69 18.71 -2.85
C GLN A 32 -4.93 17.25 -3.25
N PRO A 33 -6.00 16.84 -3.95
CA PRO A 33 -6.23 15.45 -4.34
C PRO A 33 -5.18 14.94 -5.35
N PHE A 34 -4.55 15.84 -6.10
CA PHE A 34 -3.53 15.48 -7.10
C PHE A 34 -2.13 15.36 -6.48
N ILE A 35 -1.85 16.08 -5.39
CA ILE A 35 -0.54 16.05 -4.71
C ILE A 35 -0.18 14.63 -4.31
N LEU A 36 -1.14 13.89 -3.77
CA LEU A 36 -0.94 12.52 -3.32
C LEU A 36 -0.59 11.59 -4.48
N GLY A 37 -1.36 11.65 -5.57
CA GLY A 37 -1.10 10.88 -6.79
C GLY A 37 0.24 11.23 -7.43
N PHE A 38 0.61 12.53 -7.43
CA PHE A 38 1.90 12.99 -7.94
C PHE A 38 3.07 12.54 -7.07
N ALA A 39 2.95 12.60 -5.74
CA ALA A 39 3.98 12.14 -4.81
C ALA A 39 4.25 10.63 -4.98
N TRP A 40 3.19 9.82 -5.05
CA TRP A 40 3.32 8.39 -5.32
C TRP A 40 3.94 8.11 -6.69
N ALA A 41 3.49 8.81 -7.72
CA ALA A 41 4.07 8.69 -9.06
C ALA A 41 5.56 9.05 -9.06
N GLY A 42 5.94 10.15 -8.38
CA GLY A 42 7.33 10.55 -8.23
C GLY A 42 8.18 9.48 -7.56
N THR A 43 7.69 8.91 -6.46
CA THR A 43 8.37 7.83 -5.74
C THR A 43 8.58 6.61 -6.63
N VAL A 44 7.53 6.13 -7.29
CA VAL A 44 7.59 4.97 -8.20
C VAL A 44 8.54 5.24 -9.37
N VAL A 45 8.46 6.41 -9.98
CA VAL A 45 9.29 6.79 -11.14
C VAL A 45 10.75 6.91 -10.74
N ILE A 46 11.08 7.56 -9.62
CA ILE A 46 12.46 7.67 -9.12
C ILE A 46 13.04 6.29 -8.84
N ALA A 47 12.27 5.39 -8.23
CA ALA A 47 12.68 4.03 -7.92
C ALA A 47 12.94 3.19 -9.18
N THR A 48 12.04 3.28 -10.15
CA THR A 48 12.05 2.45 -11.36
C THR A 48 12.78 3.10 -12.55
N TRP A 49 13.32 4.31 -12.37
CA TRP A 49 14.06 5.03 -13.42
C TRP A 49 15.17 4.21 -14.08
N PRO A 50 16.03 3.46 -13.33
CA PRO A 50 17.06 2.63 -13.96
C PRO A 50 16.47 1.52 -14.84
N VAL A 51 15.29 1.00 -14.46
CA VAL A 51 14.60 -0.03 -15.25
C VAL A 51 14.11 0.57 -16.56
N LEU A 52 13.51 1.77 -16.53
CA LEU A 52 13.10 2.51 -17.72
C LEU A 52 14.28 2.72 -18.69
N LEU A 53 15.45 3.15 -18.17
CA LEU A 53 16.62 3.38 -19.01
C LEU A 53 17.17 2.09 -19.63
N ARG A 54 17.15 0.98 -18.90
CA ARG A 54 17.53 -0.35 -19.44
C ARG A 54 16.56 -0.79 -20.52
N LEU A 55 15.26 -0.64 -20.26
CA LEU A 55 14.20 -1.00 -21.20
C LEU A 55 14.30 -0.16 -22.48
N GLN A 56 14.57 1.14 -22.34
CA GLN A 56 14.78 2.03 -23.49
C GLN A 56 15.97 1.59 -24.35
N LYS A 57 17.07 1.12 -23.74
CA LYS A 57 18.22 0.56 -24.48
C LYS A 57 17.84 -0.71 -25.23
N ILE A 58 17.07 -1.61 -24.62
CA ILE A 58 16.60 -2.87 -25.23
C ILE A 58 15.63 -2.57 -26.39
N MET A 59 14.83 -1.50 -26.27
CA MET A 59 13.82 -1.12 -27.25
C MET A 59 14.33 -0.11 -28.31
N PHE A 60 15.55 -0.29 -28.78
CA PHE A 60 16.16 0.51 -29.84
C PHE A 60 16.19 2.02 -29.55
N GLY A 61 16.28 2.44 -28.30
CA GLY A 61 16.31 3.84 -27.90
C GLY A 61 14.97 4.58 -27.94
N ARG A 62 13.88 3.92 -28.33
CA ARG A 62 12.55 4.53 -28.43
C ARG A 62 11.93 4.74 -27.05
N ARG A 63 11.96 5.98 -26.55
CA ARG A 63 11.41 6.34 -25.25
C ARG A 63 9.89 6.07 -25.12
N SER A 64 9.13 6.32 -26.20
CA SER A 64 7.69 6.08 -26.23
C SER A 64 7.33 4.63 -25.94
N LEU A 65 8.05 3.68 -26.53
CA LEU A 65 7.83 2.25 -26.29
C LEU A 65 8.21 1.85 -24.86
N ALA A 66 9.34 2.36 -24.36
CA ALA A 66 9.75 2.08 -23.00
C ALA A 66 8.75 2.64 -21.95
N VAL A 67 8.22 3.84 -22.15
CA VAL A 67 7.18 4.43 -21.31
C VAL A 67 5.90 3.62 -21.37
N LEU A 68 5.46 3.22 -22.58
CA LEU A 68 4.26 2.40 -22.75
C LEU A 68 4.38 1.06 -22.00
N VAL A 69 5.51 0.37 -22.13
CA VAL A 69 5.73 -0.92 -21.45
C VAL A 69 5.82 -0.74 -19.93
N MET A 70 6.51 0.31 -19.45
CA MET A 70 6.57 0.60 -18.00
C MET A 70 5.20 0.94 -17.44
N THR A 71 4.40 1.74 -18.16
CA THR A 71 3.04 2.07 -17.74
C THR A 71 2.14 0.83 -17.73
N LEU A 72 2.25 -0.02 -18.78
CA LEU A 72 1.49 -1.27 -18.85
C LEU A 72 1.88 -2.23 -17.71
N LEU A 73 3.17 -2.31 -17.40
CA LEU A 73 3.66 -3.12 -16.27
C LEU A 73 3.09 -2.63 -14.94
N LEU A 74 3.09 -1.31 -14.70
CA LEU A 74 2.46 -0.73 -13.52
C LEU A 74 0.96 -1.01 -13.48
N VAL A 75 0.26 -0.85 -14.59
CA VAL A 75 -1.17 -1.17 -14.70
C VAL A 75 -1.42 -2.63 -14.35
N MET A 76 -0.61 -3.56 -14.88
CA MET A 76 -0.72 -4.98 -14.54
C MET A 76 -0.48 -5.25 -13.05
N VAL A 77 0.54 -4.64 -12.45
CA VAL A 77 0.84 -4.78 -11.01
C VAL A 77 -0.33 -4.32 -10.14
N PHE A 78 -1.12 -3.34 -10.58
CA PHE A 78 -2.29 -2.88 -9.82
C PHE A 78 -3.57 -3.64 -10.18
N ILE A 79 -3.83 -3.90 -11.47
CA ILE A 79 -5.09 -4.51 -11.92
C ILE A 79 -5.16 -5.99 -11.58
N ILE A 80 -4.06 -6.75 -11.76
CA ILE A 80 -4.06 -8.19 -11.51
C ILE A 80 -4.48 -8.53 -10.08
N PRO A 81 -3.90 -7.92 -9.02
CA PRO A 81 -4.32 -8.22 -7.65
C PRO A 81 -5.77 -7.88 -7.36
N ILE A 82 -6.22 -6.72 -7.86
CA ILE A 82 -7.60 -6.28 -7.66
C ILE A 82 -8.56 -7.24 -8.34
N ALA A 83 -8.25 -7.66 -9.57
CA ALA A 83 -9.06 -8.63 -10.30
C ALA A 83 -9.11 -9.99 -9.58
N LEU A 84 -7.97 -10.47 -9.07
CA LEU A 84 -7.90 -11.71 -8.30
C LEU A 84 -8.69 -11.62 -6.99
N LEU A 85 -8.60 -10.50 -6.28
CA LEU A 85 -9.37 -10.25 -5.07
C LEU A 85 -10.87 -10.22 -5.33
N VAL A 86 -11.30 -9.49 -6.37
CA VAL A 86 -12.72 -9.40 -6.76
C VAL A 86 -13.25 -10.77 -7.15
N ASN A 87 -12.55 -11.51 -8.00
CA ASN A 87 -12.95 -12.86 -8.40
C ASN A 87 -13.03 -13.80 -7.20
N SER A 88 -12.03 -13.77 -6.30
CA SER A 88 -12.03 -14.60 -5.09
C SER A 88 -13.21 -14.28 -4.16
N ILE A 89 -13.57 -13.01 -4.02
CA ILE A 89 -14.72 -12.57 -3.22
C ILE A 89 -16.03 -13.03 -3.88
N VAL A 90 -16.16 -12.85 -5.19
CA VAL A 90 -17.37 -13.25 -5.94
C VAL A 90 -17.56 -14.76 -5.88
N ASP A 91 -16.53 -15.54 -6.16
CA ASP A 91 -16.58 -17.00 -6.14
C ASP A 91 -16.82 -17.55 -4.72
N GLY A 92 -16.18 -16.95 -3.71
CA GLY A 92 -16.33 -17.34 -2.31
C GLY A 92 -17.66 -16.91 -1.68
N SER A 93 -18.31 -15.85 -2.20
CA SER A 93 -19.57 -15.35 -1.65
C SER A 93 -20.78 -16.18 -2.04
N GLY A 94 -20.75 -16.86 -3.18
CA GLY A 94 -21.88 -17.68 -3.68
C GLY A 94 -22.37 -18.76 -2.71
N PRO A 95 -21.50 -19.63 -2.19
CA PRO A 95 -21.85 -20.62 -1.17
C PRO A 95 -22.36 -19.98 0.13
N LEU A 96 -21.74 -18.87 0.55
CA LEU A 96 -22.11 -18.15 1.77
C LEU A 96 -23.50 -17.52 1.66
N ILE A 97 -23.79 -16.87 0.53
CA ILE A 97 -25.12 -16.28 0.25
C ILE A 97 -26.19 -17.35 0.18
N LYS A 98 -25.90 -18.51 -0.43
CA LYS A 98 -26.83 -19.66 -0.46
C LYS A 98 -27.08 -20.21 0.95
N ALA A 99 -26.06 -20.41 1.77
CA ALA A 99 -26.15 -20.86 3.14
C ALA A 99 -27.00 -19.90 4.02
N ILE A 100 -26.82 -18.59 3.82
CA ILE A 100 -27.59 -17.55 4.52
C ILE A 100 -29.07 -17.55 4.05
N SER A 101 -29.31 -17.71 2.74
CA SER A 101 -30.66 -17.64 2.17
C SER A 101 -31.47 -18.91 2.39
N SER A 102 -30.85 -20.09 2.47
CA SER A 102 -31.53 -21.37 2.73
C SER A 102 -31.88 -21.59 4.21
N GLY A 103 -31.36 -20.79 5.12
CA GLY A 103 -31.58 -20.97 6.56
C GLY A 103 -30.91 -22.22 7.16
N ASP A 104 -30.24 -22.99 6.34
CA ASP A 104 -29.63 -24.28 6.69
C ASP A 104 -28.11 -24.05 6.94
N MET A 105 -27.82 -23.22 7.93
CA MET A 105 -26.43 -23.01 8.38
C MET A 105 -26.00 -24.22 9.22
N THR A 106 -25.54 -25.28 8.59
CA THR A 106 -24.68 -26.25 9.27
C THR A 106 -23.30 -25.64 9.43
N LEU A 107 -23.08 -25.01 10.57
CA LEU A 107 -21.77 -24.51 10.89
C LEU A 107 -20.82 -25.70 11.10
N PRO A 108 -19.62 -25.70 10.50
CA PRO A 108 -18.67 -26.79 10.67
C PRO A 108 -18.23 -26.89 12.13
N ASP A 109 -18.09 -28.13 12.61
CA ASP A 109 -17.51 -28.38 13.91
C ASP A 109 -16.01 -27.98 13.86
N LEU A 110 -15.64 -26.93 14.60
CA LEU A 110 -14.28 -26.43 14.68
C LEU A 110 -13.49 -27.17 15.79
N ALA A 111 -13.51 -28.51 15.75
CA ALA A 111 -12.79 -29.33 16.73
C ALA A 111 -11.29 -29.00 16.85
N TRP A 112 -10.69 -28.45 15.80
CA TRP A 112 -9.31 -27.98 15.79
C TRP A 112 -9.05 -26.79 16.75
N LEU A 113 -10.07 -26.00 17.11
CA LEU A 113 -9.93 -24.95 18.12
C LEU A 113 -9.40 -25.49 19.44
N ASN A 114 -9.72 -26.73 19.75
CA ASN A 114 -9.30 -27.37 21.00
C ASN A 114 -7.79 -27.67 21.04
N THR A 115 -7.12 -27.69 19.87
CA THR A 115 -5.68 -27.96 19.75
C THR A 115 -4.81 -26.71 19.91
N ILE A 116 -5.42 -25.52 20.02
CA ILE A 116 -4.68 -24.25 20.24
C ILE A 116 -4.24 -24.18 21.70
N PRO A 117 -2.93 -24.12 22.00
CA PRO A 117 -2.45 -24.01 23.37
C PRO A 117 -2.93 -22.71 24.03
N VAL A 118 -3.32 -22.76 25.31
CA VAL A 118 -3.71 -21.65 26.19
C VAL A 118 -5.12 -21.09 25.98
N ILE A 119 -5.64 -20.95 24.76
CA ILE A 119 -6.93 -20.25 24.48
C ILE A 119 -7.95 -21.22 23.86
N GLY A 120 -7.51 -22.34 23.31
CA GLY A 120 -8.31 -23.24 22.47
C GLY A 120 -9.55 -23.80 23.17
N ALA A 121 -9.45 -24.24 24.39
CA ALA A 121 -10.58 -24.78 25.16
C ALA A 121 -11.68 -23.74 25.41
N LYS A 122 -11.33 -22.47 25.64
CA LYS A 122 -12.33 -21.40 25.81
C LYS A 122 -13.01 -21.01 24.50
N LEU A 123 -12.25 -20.99 23.40
CA LEU A 123 -12.79 -20.73 22.06
C LEU A 123 -13.70 -21.85 21.59
N TYR A 124 -13.30 -23.10 21.83
CA TYR A 124 -14.10 -24.28 21.48
C TYR A 124 -15.42 -24.36 22.28
N ALA A 125 -15.37 -24.11 23.59
CA ALA A 125 -16.57 -24.03 24.42
C ALA A 125 -17.50 -22.89 23.97
N GLY A 126 -16.96 -21.71 23.62
CA GLY A 126 -17.74 -20.61 23.07
C GLY A 126 -18.38 -20.95 21.72
N TRP A 127 -17.67 -21.68 20.87
CA TRP A 127 -18.16 -22.15 19.59
C TRP A 127 -19.27 -23.20 19.73
N HIS A 128 -19.08 -24.18 20.63
CA HIS A 128 -20.12 -25.19 20.91
C HIS A 128 -21.39 -24.57 21.49
N ASN A 129 -21.26 -23.60 22.38
CA ASN A 129 -22.41 -22.84 22.87
C ASN A 129 -23.18 -22.10 21.76
N LEU A 130 -22.48 -21.66 20.70
CA LEU A 130 -23.10 -21.05 19.52
C LEU A 130 -23.80 -22.12 18.67
N LEU A 131 -23.20 -23.31 18.49
CA LEU A 131 -23.80 -24.44 17.75
C LEU A 131 -25.05 -24.95 18.45
N ASP A 132 -25.04 -25.10 19.78
CA ASP A 132 -26.15 -25.57 20.59
C ASP A 132 -27.36 -24.60 20.58
N MET A 133 -27.12 -23.32 20.30
CA MET A 133 -28.22 -22.34 20.17
C MET A 133 -29.13 -22.58 18.93
N GLY A 134 -28.66 -23.36 17.96
CA GLY A 134 -29.38 -23.64 16.71
C GLY A 134 -29.35 -22.48 15.70
N GLY A 135 -29.47 -22.79 14.42
CA GLY A 135 -29.32 -21.84 13.32
C GLY A 135 -30.24 -20.62 13.39
N THR A 136 -31.49 -20.81 13.92
CA THR A 136 -32.44 -19.69 14.08
C THR A 136 -32.04 -18.67 15.14
N ALA A 137 -31.47 -19.13 16.26
CA ALA A 137 -31.02 -18.24 17.33
C ALA A 137 -29.71 -17.51 16.93
N ILE A 138 -28.83 -18.18 16.18
CA ILE A 138 -27.66 -17.56 15.57
C ILE A 138 -28.08 -16.47 14.58
N MET A 139 -29.06 -16.78 13.70
CA MET A 139 -29.59 -15.81 12.73
C MET A 139 -30.24 -14.61 13.42
N ALA A 140 -30.95 -14.81 14.54
CA ALA A 140 -31.52 -13.71 15.33
C ALA A 140 -30.45 -12.79 15.93
N LYS A 141 -29.30 -13.35 16.35
CA LYS A 141 -28.14 -12.57 16.83
C LYS A 141 -27.37 -11.89 15.71
N VAL A 142 -27.28 -12.49 14.53
CA VAL A 142 -26.54 -11.97 13.38
C VAL A 142 -27.35 -10.94 12.59
N ARG A 143 -28.70 -11.08 12.58
CA ARG A 143 -29.60 -10.20 11.84
C ARG A 143 -29.41 -8.70 12.08
N PRO A 144 -29.23 -8.18 13.32
CA PRO A 144 -28.96 -6.76 13.53
C PRO A 144 -27.62 -6.31 12.94
N TYR A 145 -26.65 -7.23 12.83
CA TYR A 145 -25.34 -6.93 12.24
C TYR A 145 -25.36 -6.96 10.70
N ILE A 146 -26.31 -7.67 10.07
CA ILE A 146 -26.43 -7.73 8.60
C ILE A 146 -26.68 -6.32 8.02
N GLY A 147 -27.57 -5.53 8.63
CA GLY A 147 -27.82 -4.15 8.21
C GLY A 147 -26.59 -3.26 8.36
N THR A 148 -25.90 -3.36 9.50
CA THR A 148 -24.66 -2.64 9.76
C THR A 148 -23.54 -3.09 8.83
N THR A 149 -23.46 -4.38 8.53
CA THR A 149 -22.48 -4.95 7.58
C THR A 149 -22.75 -4.45 6.16
N THR A 150 -24.02 -4.40 5.73
CA THR A 150 -24.37 -3.90 4.40
C THR A 150 -23.98 -2.40 4.24
N THR A 151 -24.30 -1.58 5.24
CA THR A 151 -23.90 -0.16 5.24
C THR A 151 -22.39 0.03 5.31
N TRP A 152 -21.69 -0.86 6.04
CA TRP A 152 -20.23 -0.90 6.07
C TRP A 152 -19.66 -1.26 4.68
N PHE A 153 -20.18 -2.29 4.00
CA PHE A 153 -19.75 -2.67 2.65
C PHE A 153 -20.01 -1.55 1.63
N VAL A 154 -21.16 -0.88 1.69
CA VAL A 154 -21.45 0.28 0.83
C VAL A 154 -20.47 1.42 1.12
N GLY A 155 -20.15 1.66 2.40
CA GLY A 155 -19.10 2.60 2.79
C GLY A 155 -17.72 2.22 2.23
N GLN A 156 -17.37 0.94 2.26
CA GLN A 156 -16.12 0.44 1.67
C GLN A 156 -16.07 0.59 0.14
N ALA A 157 -17.20 0.44 -0.56
CA ALA A 157 -17.26 0.68 -2.00
C ALA A 157 -16.85 2.13 -2.37
N ALA A 158 -17.24 3.12 -1.57
CA ALA A 158 -16.80 4.50 -1.74
C ALA A 158 -15.29 4.68 -1.47
N HIS A 159 -14.72 3.95 -0.52
CA HIS A 159 -13.28 3.91 -0.28
C HIS A 159 -12.52 3.26 -1.42
N ILE A 160 -13.03 2.17 -1.98
CA ILE A 160 -12.47 1.51 -3.16
C ILE A 160 -12.52 2.45 -4.37
N GLY A 161 -13.64 3.15 -4.58
CA GLY A 161 -13.75 4.15 -5.65
C GLY A 161 -12.70 5.26 -5.54
N ARG A 162 -12.52 5.82 -4.34
CA ARG A 162 -11.44 6.80 -4.07
C ARG A 162 -10.06 6.22 -4.32
N PHE A 163 -9.80 5.01 -3.86
CA PHE A 163 -8.54 4.31 -4.09
C PHE A 163 -8.27 4.14 -5.59
N MET A 164 -9.26 3.72 -6.38
CA MET A 164 -9.15 3.57 -7.83
C MET A 164 -8.82 4.91 -8.52
N VAL A 165 -9.43 6.00 -8.09
CA VAL A 165 -9.12 7.34 -8.61
C VAL A 165 -7.67 7.73 -8.30
N HIS A 166 -7.19 7.49 -7.07
CA HIS A 166 -5.80 7.76 -6.72
C HIS A 166 -4.81 6.89 -7.50
N CYS A 167 -5.13 5.61 -7.73
CA CYS A 167 -4.33 4.74 -8.58
C CYS A 167 -4.30 5.23 -10.03
N ALA A 168 -5.43 5.64 -10.59
CA ALA A 168 -5.51 6.18 -11.94
C ALA A 168 -4.69 7.47 -12.09
N LEU A 169 -4.79 8.39 -11.11
CA LEU A 169 -3.97 9.61 -11.07
C LEU A 169 -2.48 9.28 -10.96
N MET A 170 -2.11 8.34 -10.08
CA MET A 170 -0.72 7.89 -9.94
C MET A 170 -0.19 7.32 -11.26
N LEU A 171 -0.94 6.47 -11.93
CA LEU A 171 -0.57 5.89 -13.23
C LEU A 171 -0.41 6.97 -14.30
N LEU A 172 -1.35 7.92 -14.37
CA LEU A 172 -1.30 9.06 -15.30
C LEU A 172 -0.04 9.91 -15.06
N PHE A 173 0.21 10.30 -13.81
CA PHE A 173 1.39 11.08 -13.47
C PHE A 173 2.68 10.29 -13.66
N SER A 174 2.68 8.98 -13.41
CA SER A 174 3.85 8.12 -13.67
C SER A 174 4.17 8.09 -15.17
N ALA A 175 3.18 7.95 -16.03
CA ALA A 175 3.38 7.98 -17.48
C ALA A 175 3.95 9.34 -17.95
N LEU A 176 3.41 10.45 -17.43
CA LEU A 176 3.90 11.80 -17.73
C LEU A 176 5.34 12.02 -17.23
N LEU A 177 5.64 11.55 -16.01
CA LEU A 177 6.98 11.64 -15.43
C LEU A 177 7.98 10.72 -16.17
N TYR A 178 7.59 9.53 -16.62
CA TYR A 178 8.45 8.71 -17.47
C TYR A 178 8.75 9.38 -18.82
N TRP A 179 7.77 10.11 -19.36
CA TRP A 179 7.96 10.82 -20.60
C TRP A 179 8.88 12.03 -20.48
N ARG A 180 8.67 12.89 -19.45
CA ARG A 180 9.35 14.17 -19.27
C ARG A 180 10.11 14.31 -17.95
N GLY A 181 10.43 13.21 -17.28
CA GLY A 181 11.01 13.24 -15.92
C GLY A 181 12.32 14.00 -15.80
N GLU A 182 13.16 13.99 -16.84
CA GLU A 182 14.40 14.76 -16.86
C GLU A 182 14.14 16.26 -16.83
N GLN A 183 13.14 16.74 -17.60
CA GLN A 183 12.75 18.16 -17.62
C GLN A 183 12.16 18.58 -16.27
N VAL A 184 11.33 17.73 -15.66
CA VAL A 184 10.74 17.97 -14.34
C VAL A 184 11.84 18.01 -13.27
N ALA A 185 12.78 17.06 -13.29
CA ALA A 185 13.89 17.02 -12.36
C ALA A 185 14.79 18.28 -12.50
N GLN A 186 15.09 18.70 -13.72
CA GLN A 186 15.83 19.93 -13.98
C GLN A 186 15.07 21.16 -13.47
N GLY A 187 13.77 21.24 -13.68
CA GLY A 187 12.91 22.31 -13.17
C GLY A 187 12.94 22.41 -11.65
N ILE A 188 12.81 21.28 -10.97
CA ILE A 188 12.86 21.21 -9.48
C ILE A 188 14.25 21.64 -8.99
N ARG A 189 15.33 21.16 -9.59
CA ARG A 189 16.70 21.55 -9.24
C ARG A 189 16.93 23.03 -9.45
N HIS A 190 16.50 23.57 -10.59
CA HIS A 190 16.64 25.00 -10.89
C HIS A 190 15.87 25.88 -9.90
N PHE A 191 14.65 25.47 -9.54
CA PHE A 191 13.86 26.14 -8.50
C PHE A 191 14.58 26.12 -7.14
N ALA A 192 15.05 24.95 -6.71
CA ALA A 192 15.77 24.79 -5.45
C ALA A 192 17.09 25.59 -5.42
N THR A 193 17.82 25.63 -6.55
CA THR A 193 19.03 26.43 -6.69
C THR A 193 18.73 27.93 -6.58
N ARG A 194 17.62 28.39 -7.15
CA ARG A 194 17.21 29.81 -6.99
C ARG A 194 16.83 30.16 -5.56
N LEU A 195 16.28 29.19 -4.81
CA LEU A 195 15.81 29.41 -3.44
C LEU A 195 16.97 29.38 -2.43
N ALA A 196 17.90 28.43 -2.55
CA ALA A 196 18.93 28.16 -1.54
C ALA A 196 20.34 27.93 -2.14
N GLY A 197 20.56 28.33 -3.39
CA GLY A 197 21.87 28.18 -4.06
C GLY A 197 22.27 26.71 -4.20
N VAL A 198 23.57 26.43 -4.07
CA VAL A 198 24.15 25.09 -4.17
C VAL A 198 23.59 24.13 -3.11
N ARG A 199 23.20 24.64 -1.92
CA ARG A 199 22.59 23.83 -0.87
C ARG A 199 21.19 23.31 -1.28
N GLY A 200 20.44 24.12 -2.04
CA GLY A 200 19.14 23.70 -2.58
C GLY A 200 19.26 22.55 -3.57
N ASP A 201 20.22 22.63 -4.50
CA ASP A 201 20.48 21.55 -5.46
C ASP A 201 20.92 20.25 -4.76
N ALA A 202 21.83 20.36 -3.80
CA ALA A 202 22.28 19.22 -3.00
C ALA A 202 21.12 18.57 -2.23
N ALA A 203 20.20 19.35 -1.67
CA ALA A 203 19.02 18.85 -0.96
C ALA A 203 18.09 18.06 -1.89
N VAL A 204 17.87 18.52 -3.12
CA VAL A 204 17.03 17.78 -4.11
C VAL A 204 17.69 16.46 -4.51
N LEU A 205 19.01 16.44 -4.70
CA LEU A 205 19.73 15.21 -5.02
C LEU A 205 19.69 14.21 -3.86
N LEU A 206 19.90 14.67 -2.63
CA LEU A 206 19.78 13.86 -1.42
C LEU A 206 18.37 13.29 -1.25
N ALA A 207 17.33 14.10 -1.46
CA ALA A 207 15.94 13.64 -1.41
C ALA A 207 15.66 12.55 -2.46
N ALA A 208 16.14 12.73 -3.69
CA ALA A 208 15.98 11.72 -4.74
C ALA A 208 16.71 10.40 -4.41
N GLN A 209 17.90 10.48 -3.80
CA GLN A 209 18.65 9.32 -3.33
C GLN A 209 17.92 8.60 -2.18
N ALA A 210 17.39 9.36 -1.22
CA ALA A 210 16.62 8.83 -0.11
C ALA A 210 15.36 8.10 -0.58
N ILE A 211 14.56 8.74 -1.45
CA ILE A 211 13.36 8.13 -2.04
C ILE A 211 13.72 6.82 -2.75
N ARG A 212 14.80 6.83 -3.55
CA ARG A 212 15.25 5.62 -4.25
C ARG A 212 15.71 4.53 -3.29
N ALA A 213 16.43 4.86 -2.23
CA ALA A 213 16.90 3.90 -1.24
C ALA A 213 15.73 3.24 -0.50
N VAL A 214 14.74 4.04 -0.06
CA VAL A 214 13.52 3.54 0.58
C VAL A 214 12.74 2.63 -0.36
N ALA A 215 12.50 3.07 -1.60
CA ALA A 215 11.74 2.28 -2.57
C ALA A 215 12.44 0.97 -2.94
N LEU A 216 13.76 0.97 -3.14
CA LEU A 216 14.55 -0.25 -3.34
C LEU A 216 14.49 -1.16 -2.10
N GLY A 217 14.56 -0.56 -0.90
CA GLY A 217 14.41 -1.28 0.35
C GLY A 217 13.08 -2.03 0.41
N VAL A 218 11.98 -1.37 0.08
CA VAL A 218 10.64 -2.00 0.03
C VAL A 218 10.58 -3.13 -0.98
N VAL A 219 11.05 -2.90 -2.21
CA VAL A 219 11.00 -3.92 -3.27
C VAL A 219 11.86 -5.13 -2.92
N VAL A 220 13.09 -4.91 -2.46
CA VAL A 220 14.00 -6.01 -2.09
C VAL A 220 13.44 -6.79 -0.90
N THR A 221 12.94 -6.11 0.12
CA THR A 221 12.33 -6.76 1.29
C THR A 221 11.10 -7.57 0.87
N ALA A 222 10.22 -7.02 0.02
CA ALA A 222 9.06 -7.72 -0.49
C ALA A 222 9.45 -9.00 -1.26
N LEU A 223 10.48 -8.94 -2.09
CA LEU A 223 10.97 -10.11 -2.83
C LEU A 223 11.57 -11.18 -1.89
N VAL A 224 12.37 -10.76 -0.91
CA VAL A 224 12.95 -11.70 0.09
C VAL A 224 11.83 -12.35 0.90
N GLN A 225 10.88 -11.58 1.40
CA GLN A 225 9.73 -12.11 2.13
C GLN A 225 8.88 -13.04 1.27
N ALA A 226 8.68 -12.70 -0.01
CA ALA A 226 7.94 -13.54 -0.93
C ALA A 226 8.64 -14.88 -1.20
N VAL A 227 9.96 -14.87 -1.42
CA VAL A 227 10.74 -16.10 -1.59
C VAL A 227 10.70 -16.96 -0.34
N LEU A 228 10.97 -16.40 0.83
CA LEU A 228 10.94 -17.15 2.09
C LEU A 228 9.54 -17.63 2.45
N GLY A 229 8.53 -16.79 2.25
CA GLY A 229 7.15 -17.18 2.49
C GLY A 229 6.66 -18.25 1.51
N SER A 230 7.06 -18.19 0.24
CA SER A 230 6.71 -19.24 -0.74
C SER A 230 7.34 -20.59 -0.39
N ILE A 231 8.58 -20.60 0.12
CA ILE A 231 9.21 -21.80 0.64
C ILE A 231 8.39 -22.36 1.81
N GLY A 232 7.99 -21.52 2.77
CA GLY A 232 7.14 -21.91 3.88
C GLY A 232 5.83 -22.52 3.42
N LEU A 233 5.11 -21.86 2.49
CA LEU A 233 3.85 -22.34 1.93
C LEU A 233 4.00 -23.66 1.16
N ALA A 234 5.06 -23.80 0.36
CA ALA A 234 5.32 -25.00 -0.43
C ALA A 234 5.67 -26.21 0.45
N VAL A 235 6.55 -26.03 1.43
CA VAL A 235 6.97 -27.08 2.36
C VAL A 235 5.82 -27.54 3.26
N SER A 236 4.95 -26.59 3.65
CA SER A 236 3.75 -26.89 4.47
C SER A 236 2.59 -27.50 3.68
N GLY A 237 2.72 -27.72 2.37
CA GLY A 237 1.71 -28.36 1.55
C GLY A 237 0.43 -27.55 1.36
N VAL A 238 0.48 -26.22 1.54
CA VAL A 238 -0.71 -25.36 1.39
C VAL A 238 -1.14 -25.33 -0.08
N PRO A 239 -2.43 -25.57 -0.39
CA PRO A 239 -2.92 -25.49 -1.76
C PRO A 239 -2.79 -24.08 -2.31
N TYR A 240 -2.61 -23.98 -3.62
CA TYR A 240 -2.43 -22.69 -4.32
C TYR A 240 -1.26 -21.85 -3.82
N ALA A 241 -0.17 -22.47 -3.33
CA ALA A 241 1.01 -21.76 -2.81
C ALA A 241 1.57 -20.71 -3.78
N THR A 242 1.54 -20.96 -5.09
CA THR A 242 1.97 -20.00 -6.12
C THR A 242 1.08 -18.75 -6.14
N LEU A 243 -0.24 -18.91 -6.08
CA LEU A 243 -1.19 -17.79 -6.03
C LEU A 243 -1.00 -16.98 -4.75
N LEU A 244 -0.85 -17.67 -3.61
CA LEU A 244 -0.60 -17.02 -2.31
C LEU A 244 0.73 -16.28 -2.31
N THR A 245 1.76 -16.79 -3.00
CA THR A 245 3.04 -16.09 -3.16
C THR A 245 2.88 -14.79 -3.94
N VAL A 246 2.15 -14.81 -5.05
CA VAL A 246 1.86 -13.59 -5.82
C VAL A 246 1.10 -12.57 -4.97
N LEU A 247 0.07 -13.03 -4.25
CA LEU A 247 -0.71 -12.19 -3.35
C LEU A 247 0.16 -11.61 -2.22
N MET A 248 1.12 -12.39 -1.73
CA MET A 248 2.06 -11.96 -0.70
C MET A 248 3.05 -10.89 -1.22
N ILE A 249 3.57 -11.03 -2.43
CA ILE A 249 4.38 -9.97 -3.07
C ILE A 249 3.62 -8.65 -3.07
N LEU A 250 2.36 -8.70 -3.48
CA LEU A 250 1.51 -7.51 -3.58
C LEU A 250 1.20 -6.92 -2.20
N SER A 251 0.88 -7.78 -1.22
CA SER A 251 0.66 -7.37 0.17
C SER A 251 1.91 -6.67 0.75
N CYS A 252 3.09 -7.20 0.48
CA CYS A 252 4.36 -6.59 0.90
C CYS A 252 4.67 -5.28 0.16
N LEU A 253 4.36 -5.17 -1.14
CA LEU A 253 4.53 -3.94 -1.91
C LEU A 253 3.60 -2.81 -1.42
N VAL A 254 2.37 -3.16 -1.04
CA VAL A 254 1.40 -2.23 -0.43
C VAL A 254 1.71 -1.97 1.06
N GLN A 255 2.78 -2.58 1.60
CA GLN A 255 3.24 -2.45 2.99
C GLN A 255 2.31 -3.05 4.05
N LEU A 256 1.41 -3.93 3.67
CA LEU A 256 0.63 -4.73 4.63
C LEU A 256 1.45 -5.89 5.23
N GLY A 257 2.61 -6.18 4.62
CA GLY A 257 3.48 -7.28 5.02
C GLY A 257 2.99 -8.66 4.56
N PRO A 258 3.68 -9.75 4.94
CA PRO A 258 3.33 -11.11 4.54
C PRO A 258 2.18 -11.74 5.35
N LEU A 259 1.90 -11.21 6.56
CA LEU A 259 0.96 -11.79 7.51
C LEU A 259 -0.49 -11.92 6.98
N PRO A 260 -1.07 -10.95 6.23
CA PRO A 260 -2.42 -11.10 5.70
C PRO A 260 -2.61 -12.33 4.81
N VAL A 261 -1.53 -12.86 4.23
CA VAL A 261 -1.56 -14.07 3.39
C VAL A 261 -1.20 -15.31 4.19
N LEU A 262 -0.21 -15.20 5.09
CA LEU A 262 0.26 -16.35 5.87
C LEU A 262 -0.73 -16.76 6.96
N ILE A 263 -1.45 -15.81 7.60
CA ILE A 263 -2.43 -16.12 8.64
C ILE A 263 -3.56 -17.01 8.12
N PRO A 264 -4.24 -16.71 7.01
CA PRO A 264 -5.25 -17.60 6.44
C PRO A 264 -4.70 -18.98 6.08
N ALA A 265 -3.45 -19.06 5.57
CA ALA A 265 -2.81 -20.32 5.25
C ALA A 265 -2.54 -21.17 6.51
N ILE A 266 -2.10 -20.54 7.60
CA ILE A 266 -1.91 -21.19 8.90
C ILE A 266 -3.25 -21.71 9.44
N ILE A 267 -4.31 -20.90 9.42
CA ILE A 267 -5.65 -21.28 9.86
C ILE A 267 -6.13 -22.48 9.04
N TRP A 268 -5.90 -22.48 7.72
CA TRP A 268 -6.27 -23.58 6.84
C TRP A 268 -5.57 -24.88 7.21
N LEU A 269 -4.25 -24.85 7.51
CA LEU A 269 -3.50 -26.04 7.95
C LEU A 269 -4.03 -26.60 9.26
N TYR A 270 -4.33 -25.74 10.23
CA TYR A 270 -4.96 -26.20 11.47
C TYR A 270 -6.35 -26.79 11.23
N TRP A 271 -7.13 -26.22 10.29
CA TRP A 271 -8.45 -26.73 9.93
C TRP A 271 -8.38 -28.11 9.27
N THR A 272 -7.41 -28.37 8.42
CA THR A 272 -7.22 -29.68 7.77
C THR A 272 -6.64 -30.75 8.70
N GLY A 273 -6.33 -30.39 9.96
CA GLY A 273 -5.79 -31.29 10.98
C GLY A 273 -4.28 -31.44 10.97
N ASP A 274 -3.59 -30.71 10.09
CA ASP A 274 -2.13 -30.74 10.00
C ASP A 274 -1.49 -29.72 10.96
N THR A 275 -1.66 -29.97 12.26
CA THR A 275 -1.20 -29.10 13.34
C THR A 275 0.30 -28.92 13.36
N THR A 276 1.06 -29.92 12.92
CA THR A 276 2.53 -29.86 12.89
C THR A 276 2.99 -28.80 11.89
N TRP A 277 2.53 -28.89 10.64
CA TRP A 277 2.87 -27.93 9.61
C TRP A 277 2.26 -26.54 9.86
N GLY A 278 1.08 -26.49 10.46
CA GLY A 278 0.46 -25.24 10.93
C GLY A 278 1.34 -24.50 11.93
N THR A 279 1.91 -25.23 12.92
CA THR A 279 2.82 -24.65 13.91
C THR A 279 4.17 -24.24 13.29
N VAL A 280 4.72 -25.06 12.41
CA VAL A 280 5.96 -24.72 11.67
C VAL A 280 5.77 -23.45 10.85
N LEU A 281 4.67 -23.35 10.10
CA LEU A 281 4.36 -22.17 9.29
C LEU A 281 4.10 -20.93 10.16
N LEU A 282 3.50 -21.08 11.34
CA LEU A 282 3.29 -20.00 12.30
C LEU A 282 4.64 -19.41 12.77
N VAL A 283 5.57 -20.25 13.21
CA VAL A 283 6.91 -19.82 13.63
C VAL A 283 7.66 -19.19 12.47
N TRP A 284 7.61 -19.82 11.28
CA TRP A 284 8.21 -19.32 10.06
C TRP A 284 7.64 -17.95 9.65
N SER A 285 6.33 -17.75 9.76
CA SER A 285 5.67 -16.48 9.47
C SER A 285 6.12 -15.36 10.41
N GLY A 286 6.40 -15.68 11.67
CA GLY A 286 7.01 -14.74 12.61
C GLY A 286 8.41 -14.29 12.14
N VAL A 287 9.25 -15.22 11.70
CA VAL A 287 10.57 -14.89 11.14
C VAL A 287 10.43 -14.04 9.89
N VAL A 288 9.60 -14.45 8.92
CA VAL A 288 9.41 -13.73 7.66
C VAL A 288 8.81 -12.32 7.92
N GLY A 289 7.88 -12.19 8.86
CA GLY A 289 7.27 -10.92 9.22
C GLY A 289 8.22 -9.93 9.87
N THR A 290 9.20 -10.41 10.65
CA THR A 290 10.19 -9.54 11.31
C THR A 290 11.32 -9.08 10.38
N LEU A 291 11.52 -9.72 9.24
CA LEU A 291 12.57 -9.36 8.26
C LEU A 291 12.45 -7.91 7.77
N ASP A 292 11.25 -7.38 7.69
CA ASP A 292 11.01 -5.99 7.29
C ASP A 292 11.71 -4.99 8.22
N ASN A 293 11.75 -5.28 9.51
CA ASN A 293 12.38 -4.44 10.52
C ASN A 293 13.92 -4.48 10.48
N VAL A 294 14.50 -5.46 9.79
CA VAL A 294 15.96 -5.63 9.68
C VAL A 294 16.46 -5.22 8.31
N ILE A 295 15.87 -5.77 7.25
CA ILE A 295 16.35 -5.60 5.87
C ILE A 295 16.13 -4.16 5.40
N ARG A 296 14.96 -3.57 5.69
CA ARG A 296 14.63 -2.22 5.23
C ARG A 296 15.59 -1.14 5.77
N PRO A 297 15.85 -1.02 7.10
CA PRO A 297 16.82 -0.07 7.61
C PRO A 297 18.25 -0.30 7.08
N MET A 298 18.63 -1.57 6.91
CA MET A 298 19.95 -1.91 6.38
C MET A 298 20.13 -1.41 4.94
N LEU A 299 19.13 -1.61 4.08
CA LEU A 299 19.17 -1.17 2.69
C LEU A 299 19.10 0.38 2.56
N ILE A 300 18.32 1.05 3.41
CA ILE A 300 18.25 2.52 3.43
C ILE A 300 19.61 3.10 3.79
N ARG A 301 20.29 2.53 4.79
CA ARG A 301 21.67 2.95 5.17
C ARG A 301 22.70 2.75 4.07
N MET A 302 22.54 1.73 3.22
CA MET A 302 23.45 1.47 2.09
C MET A 302 23.19 2.42 0.91
N GLY A 303 22.02 3.01 0.82
CA GLY A 303 21.60 3.82 -0.34
C GLY A 303 21.72 5.34 -0.18
N ALA A 304 21.83 5.84 1.06
CA ALA A 304 21.96 7.26 1.35
C ALA A 304 22.74 7.47 2.65
N ASP A 305 23.78 8.32 2.60
CA ASP A 305 24.55 8.76 3.78
C ASP A 305 23.73 9.79 4.59
N LEU A 306 22.56 9.35 5.09
CA LEU A 306 21.69 10.19 5.89
C LEU A 306 21.87 9.85 7.38
N PRO A 307 21.93 10.86 8.28
CA PRO A 307 21.94 10.60 9.71
C PRO A 307 20.64 9.92 10.12
N LEU A 308 20.75 8.90 10.96
CA LEU A 308 19.65 8.01 11.39
C LEU A 308 18.49 8.81 12.02
N ILE A 309 18.82 9.91 12.71
CA ILE A 309 17.84 10.83 13.30
C ILE A 309 16.94 11.46 12.20
N LEU A 310 17.52 11.83 11.07
CA LEU A 310 16.77 12.44 9.97
C LEU A 310 15.83 11.44 9.33
N ILE A 311 16.27 10.20 9.14
CA ILE A 311 15.44 9.09 8.63
C ILE A 311 14.30 8.83 9.59
N LEU A 312 14.59 8.69 10.89
CA LEU A 312 13.58 8.38 11.90
C LEU A 312 12.55 9.51 12.05
N SER A 313 13.02 10.76 12.09
CA SER A 313 12.12 11.92 12.17
C SER A 313 11.27 12.08 10.90
N GLY A 314 11.82 11.79 9.71
CA GLY A 314 11.09 11.79 8.45
C GLY A 314 10.01 10.72 8.41
N VAL A 315 10.34 9.49 8.80
CA VAL A 315 9.39 8.36 8.84
C VAL A 315 8.28 8.61 9.85
N ILE A 316 8.62 9.00 11.08
CA ILE A 316 7.63 9.27 12.14
C ILE A 316 6.78 10.50 11.78
N GLY A 317 7.41 11.59 11.35
CA GLY A 317 6.70 12.80 10.94
C GLY A 317 5.81 12.57 9.72
N GLY A 318 6.29 11.83 8.73
CA GLY A 318 5.52 11.41 7.56
C GLY A 318 4.33 10.54 7.95
N LEU A 319 4.54 9.55 8.80
CA LEU A 319 3.46 8.66 9.29
C LEU A 319 2.36 9.44 10.02
N ILE A 320 2.73 10.40 10.86
CA ILE A 320 1.78 11.23 11.61
C ILE A 320 1.02 12.19 10.67
N ALA A 321 1.71 12.80 9.69
CA ALA A 321 1.13 13.80 8.81
C ALA A 321 0.29 13.21 7.68
N PHE A 322 0.74 12.10 7.09
CA PHE A 322 0.16 11.51 5.87
C PHE A 322 -0.26 10.05 6.03
N GLY A 323 -0.18 9.49 7.25
CA GLY A 323 -0.47 8.08 7.51
C GLY A 323 0.55 7.15 6.84
N MET A 324 0.11 5.95 6.43
CA MET A 324 0.96 4.93 5.81
C MET A 324 1.75 5.43 4.58
N ILE A 325 1.25 6.45 3.91
CA ILE A 325 1.86 7.08 2.74
C ILE A 325 3.12 7.87 3.11
N GLY A 326 3.11 8.46 4.30
CA GLY A 326 4.24 9.25 4.80
C GLY A 326 5.49 8.46 5.20
N LEU A 327 5.45 7.11 5.04
CA LEU A 327 6.63 6.26 5.24
C LEU A 327 7.65 6.37 4.10
N PHE A 328 7.25 6.95 2.96
CA PHE A 328 8.06 7.24 1.78
C PHE A 328 8.40 8.72 1.71
#